data_f1729983f8eb669575c5322ade6bf894
#
_entry.id   f1729983f8eb669575c5322ade6bf894
#
_cell.length_a   1.000
_cell.length_b   1.000
_cell.length_c   1.000
_cell.angle_alpha   90.00
_cell.angle_beta   90.00
_cell.angle_gamma   90.00
#
_symmetry.space_group_name_H-M   'P 1'
#
loop_
_entity.id
_entity.type
_entity.pdbx_description
1 polymer ?
#
loop_
_entity_poly.entity_id
_entity_poly.type
_entity_poly.pdbx_seq_one_letter_code
_entity_poly.pdbx_strand_id
1 'polypeptide(L)' 'MTKNISSKVKKMVADHLGVEETKVTEDASFIDDLGADSLDTVELVMAFEEEFGSEISDSEAEKILTVGDAIKFIESKAA' A
#
# COMPACT_ATOMS: atom_id res chain seq x y z
N MET A 1 3.80 -6.04 -15.62
CA MET A 1 2.49 -5.49 -15.97
C MET A 1 1.90 -4.77 -14.77
N THR A 2 1.31 -3.61 -15.03
CA THR A 2 0.80 -2.76 -13.96
C THR A 2 -0.31 -3.41 -13.14
N LYS A 3 -1.12 -4.28 -13.78
CA LYS A 3 -2.20 -4.96 -13.07
C LYS A 3 -1.68 -5.84 -11.94
N ASN A 4 -0.50 -6.41 -12.10
CA ASN A 4 0.07 -7.27 -11.06
C ASN A 4 0.44 -6.46 -9.84
N ILE A 5 0.91 -5.23 -10.02
CA ILE A 5 1.26 -4.37 -8.89
C ILE A 5 0.00 -4.04 -8.09
N SER A 6 -1.07 -3.64 -8.78
CA SER A 6 -2.32 -3.32 -8.11
C SER A 6 -2.84 -4.50 -7.29
N SER A 7 -2.88 -5.68 -7.90
CA SER A 7 -3.35 -6.88 -7.21
C SER A 7 -2.48 -7.24 -6.02
N LYS A 8 -1.16 -7.13 -6.18
CA LYS A 8 -0.24 -7.44 -5.09
C LYS A 8 -0.40 -6.48 -3.93
N VAL A 9 -0.52 -5.18 -4.24
CA VAL A 9 -0.70 -4.17 -3.19
C VAL A 9 -1.97 -4.45 -2.41
N LYS A 10 -3.06 -4.69 -3.10
CA LYS A 10 -4.34 -4.95 -2.43
C LYS A 10 -4.28 -6.20 -1.55
N LYS A 11 -3.66 -7.25 -2.05
CA LYS A 11 -3.53 -8.48 -1.29
C LYS A 11 -2.65 -8.28 -0.05
N MET A 12 -1.55 -7.57 -0.22
CA MET A 12 -0.65 -7.30 0.90
C MET A 12 -1.34 -6.48 1.98
N VAL A 13 -2.11 -5.49 1.57
CA VAL A 13 -2.86 -4.65 2.52
C VAL A 13 -3.88 -5.51 3.26
N ALA A 14 -4.62 -6.33 2.54
CA ALA A 14 -5.63 -7.18 3.15
C ALA A 14 -5.00 -8.14 4.17
N ASP A 15 -3.90 -8.76 3.79
CA ASP A 15 -3.21 -9.71 4.67
C ASP A 15 -2.63 -9.02 5.90
N HIS A 16 -2.04 -7.86 5.69
CA HIS A 16 -1.36 -7.15 6.77
C HIS A 16 -2.34 -6.59 7.79
N LEU A 17 -3.45 -6.03 7.31
CA LEU A 17 -4.45 -5.42 8.18
C LEU A 17 -5.54 -6.36 8.62
N GLY A 18 -5.56 -7.57 8.09
CA GLY A 18 -6.56 -8.55 8.46
C GLY A 18 -7.97 -8.19 7.99
N VAL A 19 -8.07 -7.55 6.83
CA VAL A 19 -9.36 -7.18 6.25
C VAL A 19 -9.58 -7.96 4.96
N GLU A 20 -10.83 -8.00 4.51
CA GLU A 20 -11.16 -8.68 3.26
C GLU A 20 -10.62 -7.89 2.08
N GLU A 21 -10.11 -8.62 1.10
CA GLU A 21 -9.54 -7.99 -0.09
C GLU A 21 -10.57 -7.15 -0.84
N THR A 22 -11.84 -7.54 -0.77
CA THR A 22 -12.91 -6.78 -1.40
C THR A 22 -13.10 -5.39 -0.81
N LYS A 23 -12.64 -5.19 0.41
CA LYS A 23 -12.71 -3.87 1.06
C LYS A 23 -11.51 -3.00 0.72
N VAL A 24 -10.49 -3.57 0.13
CA VAL A 24 -9.27 -2.85 -0.22
C VAL A 24 -9.45 -2.27 -1.63
N THR A 25 -10.11 -1.11 -1.69
CA THR A 25 -10.31 -0.41 -2.95
C THR A 25 -9.30 0.71 -3.09
N GLU A 26 -9.15 1.23 -4.30
CA GLU A 26 -8.16 2.30 -4.53
C GLU A 26 -8.50 3.57 -3.75
N ASP A 27 -9.77 3.81 -3.50
CA ASP A 27 -10.20 4.98 -2.74
C ASP A 27 -10.08 4.79 -1.23
N ALA A 28 -9.85 3.57 -0.78
CA ALA A 28 -9.81 3.27 0.64
C ALA A 28 -8.62 3.94 1.31
N SER A 29 -8.90 4.66 2.38
CA SER A 29 -7.86 5.26 3.22
C SER A 29 -7.37 4.18 4.19
N PHE A 30 -6.05 4.07 4.35
CA PHE A 30 -5.51 3.07 5.26
C PHE A 30 -6.01 3.27 6.69
N ILE A 31 -6.06 4.51 7.13
CA ILE A 31 -6.45 4.82 8.50
C ILE A 31 -7.96 4.90 8.65
N ASP A 32 -8.62 5.69 7.80
CA ASP A 32 -10.04 5.96 7.95
C ASP A 32 -10.92 4.79 7.55
N ASP A 33 -10.57 4.11 6.46
CA ASP A 33 -11.42 3.05 5.91
C ASP A 33 -11.00 1.67 6.35
N LEU A 34 -9.70 1.43 6.48
CA LEU A 34 -9.18 0.11 6.79
C LEU A 34 -8.73 -0.04 8.24
N GLY A 35 -8.79 1.03 9.02
CA GLY A 35 -8.52 0.99 10.44
C GLY A 35 -7.05 0.81 10.81
N ALA A 36 -6.15 1.14 9.90
CA ALA A 36 -4.72 1.06 10.20
C ALA A 36 -4.30 2.23 11.09
N ASP A 37 -3.35 1.99 11.99
CA ASP A 37 -2.74 3.09 12.72
C ASP A 37 -1.40 3.44 12.05
N SER A 38 -0.69 4.41 12.63
CA SER A 38 0.56 4.88 12.02
C SER A 38 1.62 3.79 11.97
N LEU A 39 1.63 2.90 12.96
CA LEU A 39 2.58 1.80 12.96
C LEU A 39 2.26 0.81 11.84
N ASP A 40 0.99 0.53 11.64
CA ASP A 40 0.57 -0.36 10.56
C ASP A 40 0.99 0.18 9.20
N THR A 41 0.84 1.49 8.98
CA THR A 41 1.22 2.07 7.70
C THR A 41 2.73 2.00 7.48
N VAL A 42 3.53 2.19 8.53
CA VAL A 42 4.98 2.05 8.43
C VAL A 42 5.35 0.62 8.04
N GLU A 43 4.73 -0.35 8.69
CA GLU A 43 5.01 -1.75 8.38
C GLU A 43 4.59 -2.12 6.97
N LEU A 44 3.47 -1.58 6.50
CA LEU A 44 3.02 -1.80 5.13
C LEU A 44 4.02 -1.23 4.12
N VAL A 45 4.53 -0.04 4.39
CA VAL A 45 5.52 0.58 3.51
C VAL A 45 6.78 -0.29 3.44
N MET A 46 7.23 -0.81 4.57
CA MET A 46 8.39 -1.69 4.60
C MET A 46 8.13 -2.97 3.81
N ALA A 47 6.94 -3.53 3.92
CA ALA A 47 6.57 -4.71 3.17
C ALA A 47 6.57 -4.44 1.66
N PHE A 48 6.08 -3.27 1.26
CA PHE A 48 6.11 -2.88 -0.15
C PHE A 48 7.54 -2.76 -0.66
N GLU A 49 8.43 -2.19 0.14
CA GLU A 49 9.83 -2.07 -0.23
C GLU A 49 10.45 -3.44 -0.48
N GLU A 50 10.18 -4.39 0.38
CA GLU A 50 10.73 -5.72 0.23
C GLU A 50 10.12 -6.46 -0.96
N GLU A 51 8.82 -6.33 -1.14
CA GLU A 51 8.14 -7.06 -2.20
C GLU A 51 8.51 -6.55 -3.58
N PHE A 52 8.61 -5.24 -3.73
CA PHE A 52 8.83 -4.62 -5.04
C PHE A 52 10.27 -4.16 -5.26
N GLY A 53 11.13 -4.30 -4.26
CA GLY A 53 12.53 -3.94 -4.37
C GLY A 53 12.76 -2.46 -4.57
N SER A 54 11.88 -1.63 -4.06
CA SER A 54 11.97 -0.17 -4.18
C SER A 54 12.16 0.45 -2.82
N GLU A 55 12.90 1.57 -2.78
CA GLU A 55 13.05 2.31 -1.55
C GLU A 55 11.97 3.38 -1.45
N ILE A 56 11.37 3.49 -0.28
CA ILE A 56 10.34 4.48 -0.02
C ILE A 56 10.81 5.29 1.18
N SER A 57 11.13 6.57 0.96
CA SER A 57 11.57 7.45 2.05
C SER A 57 10.39 7.76 2.98
N ASP A 58 10.71 8.22 4.18
CA ASP A 58 9.68 8.62 5.13
C ASP A 58 8.79 9.72 4.57
N SER A 59 9.39 10.68 3.85
CA SER A 59 8.62 11.76 3.23
C SER A 59 7.63 11.22 2.22
N GLU A 60 8.06 10.25 1.43
CA GLU A 60 7.20 9.65 0.42
C GLU A 60 6.10 8.80 1.08
N ALA A 61 6.46 8.09 2.13
CA ALA A 61 5.49 7.27 2.86
C ALA A 61 4.37 8.12 3.44
N GLU A 62 4.69 9.32 3.92
CA GLU A 62 3.69 10.22 4.49
C GLU A 62 2.65 10.65 3.47
N LYS A 63 2.99 10.61 2.20
CA LYS A 63 2.05 10.99 1.13
C LYS A 63 1.16 9.82 0.69
N ILE A 64 1.46 8.63 1.14
CA ILE A 64 0.69 7.45 0.78
C ILE A 64 -0.44 7.30 1.80
N LEU A 65 -1.59 7.88 1.49
CA LEU A 65 -2.73 7.89 2.40
C LEU A 65 -3.80 6.89 2.01
N THR A 66 -3.89 6.55 0.73
CA THR A 66 -4.87 5.60 0.23
C THR A 66 -4.19 4.46 -0.50
N VAL A 67 -4.96 3.40 -0.74
CA VAL A 67 -4.46 2.25 -1.50
C VAL A 67 -4.04 2.68 -2.90
N GLY A 68 -4.83 3.54 -3.53
CA GLY A 68 -4.50 4.06 -4.86
C GLY A 68 -3.19 4.84 -4.88
N ASP A 69 -2.94 5.62 -3.83
CA ASP A 69 -1.68 6.36 -3.71
C ASP A 69 -0.50 5.38 -3.69
N ALA A 70 -0.63 4.31 -2.92
CA ALA A 70 0.42 3.30 -2.84
C ALA A 70 0.67 2.64 -4.19
N ILE A 71 -0.41 2.28 -4.89
CA ILE A 71 -0.30 1.65 -6.19
C ILE A 71 0.41 2.56 -7.18
N LYS A 72 -0.01 3.82 -7.25
CA LYS A 72 0.60 4.78 -8.17
C LYS A 72 2.08 4.99 -7.86
N PHE A 73 2.41 5.08 -6.59
CA PHE A 73 3.79 5.29 -6.18
C PHE A 73 4.67 4.13 -6.61
N ILE A 74 4.21 2.92 -6.36
CA ILE A 74 4.98 1.73 -6.70
C ILE A 74 5.10 1.57 -8.22
N GLU A 75 4.02 1.84 -8.95
CA GLU A 75 4.05 1.79 -10.41
C GLU A 75 5.06 2.79 -10.97
N SER A 76 5.11 3.96 -10.37
CA SER A 76 6.07 4.99 -10.77
C SER A 76 7.51 4.53 -10.57
N LYS A 77 7.77 3.85 -9.46
CA LYS A 77 9.11 3.34 -9.17
C LYS A 77 9.50 2.17 -10.05
N ALA A 78 8.51 1.34 -10.42
CA ALA A 78 8.76 0.15 -11.21
C ALA A 78 8.93 0.43 -12.70
N ALA A 79 8.44 1.57 -13.15
CA ALA A 79 8.44 1.92 -14.59
C ALA A 79 9.85 2.20 -15.13
#